data_70661325ee238a8601dd05d7b9601b1a
#
_entry.id   70661325ee238a8601dd05d7b9601b1a
#
_cell.length_a   1.000
_cell.length_b   1.000
_cell.length_c   1.000
_cell.angle_alpha   90.00
_cell.angle_beta   90.00
_cell.angle_gamma   90.00
#
_symmetry.space_group_name_H-M   'P 1'
#
loop_
_entity.id
_entity.type
_entity.pdbx_description
1 polymer ?
#
loop_
_entity_poly.entity_id
_entity_poly.type
_entity_poly.pdbx_seq_one_letter_code
_entity_poly.pdbx_strand_id
1 'polypeptide(L)'
;PGIDRPAIAKFLPSDSEHLTLALDLGANVDCTPEQLVQFAIIGNELFQALYPQKGSPRIGLLNVGTEDIKGTDTVKQTFKLLKSSKLNFIGNIESNGVLYGEADVIVADGFVGNIMLKTIEGAVKFMSGAIRQEFQRNLFNKMAAVAALPALKGLKSKLDPRKFNGAILLGLRGIVIKSHGGTDDIGFSYALEEAYHEAKSASLSKIEQGVAEQFAALEAIKAEQAAQEAQQAEETKV
;
A
#
# COMPACT_ATOMS: atom_id res chain seq x y z
N PRO A 1 5.36 -9.10 17.53
CA PRO A 1 5.15 -10.55 17.59
C PRO A 1 4.07 -10.95 16.58
N GLY A 2 4.24 -12.10 15.89
CA GLY A 2 3.25 -12.60 14.94
C GLY A 2 3.44 -12.17 13.47
N ILE A 3 4.41 -11.31 13.16
CA ILE A 3 4.77 -10.96 11.79
C ILE A 3 6.00 -11.77 11.38
N ASP A 4 5.88 -12.53 10.30
CA ASP A 4 6.95 -13.42 9.81
C ASP A 4 8.06 -12.65 9.11
N ARG A 5 7.66 -11.66 8.28
CA ARG A 5 8.58 -10.84 7.49
C ARG A 5 8.14 -9.38 7.46
N PRO A 6 9.07 -8.42 7.47
CA PRO A 6 8.72 -7.02 7.27
C PRO A 6 8.31 -6.78 5.82
N ALA A 7 7.41 -5.81 5.60
CA ALA A 7 7.00 -5.34 4.29
C ALA A 7 7.49 -3.91 4.05
N ILE A 8 7.83 -3.58 2.80
CA ILE A 8 8.05 -2.19 2.40
C ILE A 8 6.70 -1.55 2.13
N ALA A 9 6.35 -0.57 2.97
CA ALA A 9 5.13 0.20 2.88
C ALA A 9 5.43 1.63 2.44
N LYS A 10 4.58 2.22 1.60
CA LYS A 10 4.71 3.59 1.14
C LYS A 10 3.36 4.21 0.88
N PHE A 11 3.20 5.46 1.29
CA PHE A 11 2.06 6.26 0.88
C PHE A 11 2.24 6.73 -0.58
N LEU A 12 1.24 6.43 -1.40
CA LEU A 12 1.18 6.85 -2.80
C LEU A 12 0.18 8.00 -2.93
N PRO A 13 0.44 8.97 -3.83
CA PRO A 13 -0.56 9.99 -4.14
C PRO A 13 -1.77 9.34 -4.77
N SER A 14 -2.95 9.77 -4.37
CA SER A 14 -4.20 9.38 -4.99
C SER A 14 -5.04 10.61 -5.35
N ASP A 15 -6.02 10.44 -6.23
CA ASP A 15 -6.97 11.49 -6.58
C ASP A 15 -8.01 11.73 -5.46
N SER A 16 -8.03 10.86 -4.45
CA SER A 16 -8.81 11.06 -3.24
C SER A 16 -8.16 12.14 -2.35
N GLU A 17 -8.90 12.65 -1.37
CA GLU A 17 -8.36 13.60 -0.37
C GLU A 17 -7.21 13.03 0.47
N HIS A 18 -6.87 11.75 0.27
CA HIS A 18 -5.95 11.00 1.10
C HIS A 18 -4.95 10.19 0.28
N LEU A 19 -3.80 9.94 0.89
CA LEU A 19 -2.79 9.04 0.34
C LEU A 19 -3.27 7.58 0.47
N THR A 20 -2.95 6.75 -0.52
CA THR A 20 -3.14 5.30 -0.45
C THR A 20 -1.87 4.65 0.08
N LEU A 21 -2.00 3.83 1.13
CA LEU A 21 -0.89 3.04 1.65
C LEU A 21 -0.76 1.74 0.85
N ALA A 22 0.37 1.53 0.21
CA ALA A 22 0.66 0.29 -0.54
C ALA A 22 1.73 -0.56 0.16
N LEU A 23 1.50 -1.87 0.26
CA LEU A 23 2.36 -2.92 0.80
C LEU A 23 2.22 -4.18 -0.08
N ASP A 24 3.20 -5.02 -0.28
CA ASP A 24 4.64 -4.88 -0.13
C ASP A 24 5.22 -4.31 -1.43
N LEU A 25 6.21 -3.43 -1.32
CA LEU A 25 6.79 -2.76 -2.49
C LEU A 25 8.22 -3.25 -2.80
N GLY A 26 8.51 -4.51 -2.45
CA GLY A 26 9.74 -5.16 -2.84
C GLY A 26 10.63 -5.69 -1.72
N ALA A 27 10.09 -5.95 -0.53
CA ALA A 27 10.82 -6.66 0.52
C ALA A 27 10.73 -8.19 0.33
N ASN A 28 9.57 -8.70 -0.11
CA ASN A 28 9.32 -10.14 -0.24
C ASN A 28 8.80 -10.45 -1.65
N VAL A 29 9.63 -11.09 -2.45
CA VAL A 29 9.33 -11.40 -3.86
C VAL A 29 8.32 -12.53 -4.00
N ASP A 30 8.29 -13.43 -3.03
CA ASP A 30 7.44 -14.61 -3.00
C ASP A 30 6.77 -14.72 -1.63
N CYS A 31 5.46 -14.47 -1.57
CA CYS A 31 4.68 -14.41 -0.36
C CYS A 31 3.70 -15.58 -0.25
N THR A 32 3.51 -16.09 0.95
CA THR A 32 2.39 -17.00 1.25
C THR A 32 1.09 -16.20 1.46
N PRO A 33 -0.09 -16.84 1.34
CA PRO A 33 -1.36 -16.20 1.65
C PRO A 33 -1.40 -15.59 3.05
N GLU A 34 -0.82 -16.28 4.04
CA GLU A 34 -0.75 -15.82 5.44
C GLU A 34 0.09 -14.56 5.57
N GLN A 35 1.21 -14.46 4.83
CA GLN A 35 2.05 -13.26 4.83
C GLN A 35 1.31 -12.06 4.23
N LEU A 36 0.55 -12.25 3.15
CA LEU A 36 -0.27 -11.19 2.58
C LEU A 36 -1.38 -10.73 3.56
N VAL A 37 -1.98 -11.65 4.31
CA VAL A 37 -2.92 -11.30 5.39
C VAL A 37 -2.20 -10.53 6.51
N GLN A 38 -1.00 -10.93 6.90
CA GLN A 38 -0.18 -10.19 7.85
C GLN A 38 0.08 -8.76 7.37
N PHE A 39 0.39 -8.58 6.09
CA PHE A 39 0.58 -7.25 5.50
C PHE A 39 -0.71 -6.42 5.54
N ALA A 40 -1.87 -7.02 5.28
CA ALA A 40 -3.15 -6.35 5.43
C ALA A 40 -3.38 -5.85 6.87
N ILE A 41 -3.10 -6.70 7.86
CA ILE A 41 -3.23 -6.37 9.28
C ILE A 41 -2.30 -5.21 9.65
N ILE A 42 -1.00 -5.31 9.37
CA ILE A 42 -0.05 -4.24 9.74
C ILE A 42 -0.32 -2.93 8.99
N GLY A 43 -0.78 -3.01 7.74
CA GLY A 43 -1.21 -1.85 6.96
C GLY A 43 -2.45 -1.18 7.53
N ASN A 44 -3.44 -1.96 7.97
CA ASN A 44 -4.63 -1.48 8.69
C ASN A 44 -4.25 -0.70 9.94
N GLU A 45 -3.40 -1.28 10.78
CA GLU A 45 -3.00 -0.69 12.06
C GLU A 45 -2.17 0.58 11.85
N LEU A 46 -1.23 0.58 10.89
CA LEU A 46 -0.48 1.79 10.55
C LEU A 46 -1.41 2.91 10.07
N PHE A 47 -2.32 2.59 9.14
CA PHE A 47 -3.24 3.59 8.61
C PHE A 47 -4.13 4.19 9.70
N GLN A 48 -4.68 3.37 10.59
CA GLN A 48 -5.50 3.84 11.72
C GLN A 48 -4.68 4.66 12.73
N ALA A 49 -3.43 4.27 12.99
CA ALA A 49 -2.55 5.02 13.90
C ALA A 49 -2.27 6.43 13.40
N LEU A 50 -2.09 6.60 12.08
CA LEU A 50 -1.79 7.88 11.43
C LEU A 50 -3.05 8.71 11.12
N TYR A 51 -4.17 8.04 10.83
CA TYR A 51 -5.43 8.68 10.43
C TYR A 51 -6.62 8.21 11.29
N PRO A 52 -6.57 8.37 12.63
CA PRO A 52 -7.58 7.82 13.55
C PRO A 52 -8.99 8.36 13.29
N GLN A 53 -9.11 9.57 12.70
CA GLN A 53 -10.38 10.19 12.38
C GLN A 53 -11.13 9.52 11.22
N LYS A 54 -10.50 8.61 10.48
CA LYS A 54 -11.09 7.95 9.32
C LYS A 54 -11.77 6.63 9.62
N GLY A 55 -11.59 6.09 10.81
CA GLY A 55 -12.13 4.78 11.18
C GLY A 55 -11.39 3.63 10.50
N SER A 56 -12.11 2.57 10.16
CA SER A 56 -11.54 1.36 9.56
C SER A 56 -11.21 1.59 8.09
N PRO A 57 -9.92 1.50 7.67
CA PRO A 57 -9.54 1.72 6.29
C PRO A 57 -10.07 0.63 5.36
N ARG A 58 -10.37 1.01 4.13
CA ARG A 58 -10.74 0.09 3.06
C ARG A 58 -9.49 -0.63 2.58
N ILE A 59 -9.48 -1.96 2.68
CA ILE A 59 -8.33 -2.80 2.31
C ILE A 59 -8.63 -3.49 0.99
N GLY A 60 -7.78 -3.28 -0.01
CA GLY A 60 -7.81 -3.94 -1.30
C GLY A 60 -6.65 -4.91 -1.51
N LEU A 61 -6.90 -6.02 -2.18
CA LEU A 61 -5.87 -6.95 -2.62
C LEU A 61 -5.55 -6.68 -4.10
N LEU A 62 -4.31 -6.33 -4.40
CA LEU A 62 -3.89 -6.03 -5.78
C LEU A 62 -3.98 -7.29 -6.64
N ASN A 63 -4.69 -7.18 -7.76
CA ASN A 63 -4.95 -8.30 -8.65
C ASN A 63 -5.02 -7.84 -10.12
N VAL A 64 -5.12 -8.81 -11.04
CA VAL A 64 -5.28 -8.61 -12.50
C VAL A 64 -6.72 -8.33 -12.93
N GLY A 65 -7.67 -8.39 -12.01
CA GLY A 65 -9.10 -8.15 -12.21
C GLY A 65 -9.83 -8.15 -10.88
N THR A 66 -11.02 -7.58 -10.84
CA THR A 66 -11.80 -7.40 -9.61
C THR A 66 -12.57 -8.65 -9.16
N GLU A 67 -12.74 -9.64 -10.06
CA GLU A 67 -13.50 -10.84 -9.76
C GLU A 67 -12.78 -11.76 -8.76
N ASP A 68 -13.53 -12.41 -7.87
CA ASP A 68 -13.02 -13.28 -6.78
C ASP A 68 -12.16 -14.45 -7.30
N ILE A 69 -12.39 -14.89 -8.55
CA ILE A 69 -11.71 -16.06 -9.16
C ILE A 69 -10.39 -15.71 -9.87
N LYS A 70 -10.07 -14.42 -10.00
CA LYS A 70 -8.86 -13.97 -10.71
C LYS A 70 -7.60 -14.09 -9.86
N GLY A 71 -6.48 -14.06 -10.55
CA GLY A 71 -5.14 -14.06 -9.93
C GLY A 71 -4.57 -15.46 -9.72
N THR A 72 -3.40 -15.48 -9.10
CA THR A 72 -2.67 -16.70 -8.71
C THR A 72 -3.39 -17.43 -7.58
N ASP A 73 -3.02 -18.69 -7.33
CA ASP A 73 -3.59 -19.46 -6.22
C ASP A 73 -3.31 -18.78 -4.86
N THR A 74 -2.14 -18.20 -4.69
CA THR A 74 -1.80 -17.38 -3.51
C THR A 74 -2.78 -16.23 -3.32
N VAL A 75 -3.07 -15.46 -4.36
CA VAL A 75 -4.01 -14.33 -4.31
C VAL A 75 -5.43 -14.80 -3.99
N LYS A 76 -5.89 -15.90 -4.61
CA LYS A 76 -7.22 -16.47 -4.33
C LYS A 76 -7.38 -16.98 -2.90
N GLN A 77 -6.33 -17.61 -2.36
CA GLN A 77 -6.34 -18.04 -0.96
C GLN A 77 -6.31 -16.84 0.00
N THR A 78 -5.47 -15.84 -0.28
CA THR A 78 -5.44 -14.58 0.47
C THR A 78 -6.81 -13.89 0.47
N PHE A 79 -7.47 -13.83 -0.68
CA PHE A 79 -8.81 -13.26 -0.80
C PHE A 79 -9.81 -13.94 0.15
N LYS A 80 -9.82 -15.28 0.20
CA LYS A 80 -10.70 -16.03 1.10
C LYS A 80 -10.41 -15.72 2.57
N LEU A 81 -9.13 -15.68 2.96
CA LEU A 81 -8.72 -15.37 4.32
C LEU A 81 -9.09 -13.93 4.71
N LEU A 82 -8.88 -12.95 3.83
CA LEU A 82 -9.26 -11.56 4.08
C LEU A 82 -10.78 -11.38 4.16
N LYS A 83 -11.53 -12.08 3.32
CA LYS A 83 -13.00 -12.03 3.32
C LYS A 83 -13.61 -12.58 4.61
N SER A 84 -12.97 -13.57 5.25
CA SER A 84 -13.38 -14.11 6.55
C SER A 84 -12.83 -13.34 7.75
N SER A 85 -11.91 -12.39 7.54
CA SER A 85 -11.31 -11.58 8.61
C SER A 85 -12.28 -10.50 9.11
N LYS A 86 -11.89 -9.82 10.20
CA LYS A 86 -12.60 -8.61 10.71
C LYS A 86 -12.16 -7.31 10.05
N LEU A 87 -11.22 -7.38 9.10
CA LEU A 87 -10.75 -6.21 8.36
C LEU A 87 -11.84 -5.70 7.41
N ASN A 88 -11.86 -4.40 7.15
CA ASN A 88 -12.74 -3.81 6.14
C ASN A 88 -12.22 -4.11 4.73
N PHE A 89 -12.23 -5.40 4.37
CA PHE A 89 -11.77 -5.88 3.07
C PHE A 89 -12.81 -5.61 1.99
N ILE A 90 -12.44 -4.83 0.98
CA ILE A 90 -13.34 -4.42 -0.11
C ILE A 90 -13.19 -5.29 -1.36
N GLY A 91 -12.28 -6.27 -1.38
CA GLY A 91 -12.07 -7.18 -2.50
C GLY A 91 -10.78 -6.92 -3.28
N ASN A 92 -10.74 -7.46 -4.50
CA ASN A 92 -9.62 -7.25 -5.42
C ASN A 92 -9.66 -5.84 -6.02
N ILE A 93 -8.47 -5.29 -6.25
CA ILE A 93 -8.26 -3.97 -6.88
C ILE A 93 -7.28 -4.14 -8.04
N GLU A 94 -7.58 -3.52 -9.18
CA GLU A 94 -6.66 -3.43 -10.29
C GLU A 94 -5.66 -2.29 -10.10
N SER A 95 -4.51 -2.39 -10.78
CA SER A 95 -3.43 -1.40 -10.64
C SER A 95 -3.81 0.03 -11.08
N ASN A 96 -4.80 0.18 -11.96
CA ASN A 96 -5.34 1.49 -12.36
C ASN A 96 -6.12 2.16 -11.22
N GLY A 97 -6.81 1.40 -10.35
CA GLY A 97 -7.55 1.92 -9.20
C GLY A 97 -6.67 2.49 -8.07
N VAL A 98 -5.38 2.12 -8.04
CA VAL A 98 -4.44 2.53 -6.97
C VAL A 98 -4.35 4.05 -6.82
N LEU A 99 -4.19 4.77 -7.94
CA LEU A 99 -4.05 6.23 -7.94
C LEU A 99 -5.39 6.97 -7.87
N TYR A 100 -6.51 6.26 -8.00
CA TYR A 100 -7.86 6.82 -7.80
C TYR A 100 -8.36 6.69 -6.35
N GLY A 101 -7.57 6.06 -5.47
CA GLY A 101 -7.95 5.91 -4.07
C GLY A 101 -9.15 4.99 -3.86
N GLU A 102 -9.27 3.94 -4.67
CA GLU A 102 -10.33 2.93 -4.52
C GLU A 102 -10.21 2.21 -3.18
N ALA A 103 -8.98 2.05 -2.66
CA ALA A 103 -8.70 1.57 -1.31
C ALA A 103 -7.79 2.53 -0.55
N ASP A 104 -7.85 2.47 0.78
CA ASP A 104 -6.98 3.23 1.67
C ASP A 104 -5.67 2.46 1.93
N VAL A 105 -5.75 1.13 1.95
CA VAL A 105 -4.62 0.20 2.08
C VAL A 105 -4.67 -0.82 0.95
N ILE A 106 -3.58 -0.97 0.20
CA ILE A 106 -3.46 -1.95 -0.90
C ILE A 106 -2.33 -2.92 -0.57
N VAL A 107 -2.67 -4.21 -0.65
CA VAL A 107 -1.75 -5.31 -0.37
C VAL A 107 -1.38 -6.03 -1.65
N ALA A 108 -0.09 -6.28 -1.83
CA ALA A 108 0.47 -7.09 -2.89
C ALA A 108 1.68 -7.88 -2.38
N ASP A 109 2.12 -8.91 -3.11
CA ASP A 109 3.48 -9.41 -2.93
C ASP A 109 4.50 -8.38 -3.43
N GLY A 110 5.73 -8.47 -2.93
CA GLY A 110 6.75 -7.47 -3.24
C GLY A 110 7.21 -7.48 -4.69
N PHE A 111 7.02 -8.57 -5.45
CA PHE A 111 7.32 -8.59 -6.88
C PHE A 111 6.33 -7.73 -7.66
N VAL A 112 5.05 -7.99 -7.49
CA VAL A 112 3.97 -7.22 -8.15
C VAL A 112 3.96 -5.78 -7.67
N GLY A 113 4.07 -5.56 -6.35
CA GLY A 113 4.10 -4.23 -5.76
C GLY A 113 5.28 -3.38 -6.24
N ASN A 114 6.47 -3.96 -6.38
CA ASN A 114 7.63 -3.25 -6.91
C ASN A 114 7.50 -2.93 -8.40
N ILE A 115 6.96 -3.86 -9.20
CA ILE A 115 6.68 -3.60 -10.62
C ILE A 115 5.69 -2.45 -10.75
N MET A 116 4.58 -2.49 -10.01
CA MET A 116 3.59 -1.41 -9.99
C MET A 116 4.23 -0.07 -9.63
N LEU A 117 4.98 0.00 -8.53
CA LEU A 117 5.65 1.23 -8.10
C LEU A 117 6.61 1.76 -9.16
N LYS A 118 7.46 0.91 -9.73
CA LYS A 118 8.43 1.29 -10.77
C LYS A 118 7.76 1.74 -12.06
N THR A 119 6.63 1.13 -12.42
CA THR A 119 5.83 1.53 -13.56
C THR A 119 5.23 2.92 -13.35
N ILE A 120 4.65 3.19 -12.17
CA ILE A 120 4.13 4.52 -11.82
C ILE A 120 5.24 5.58 -11.86
N GLU A 121 6.40 5.30 -11.22
CA GLU A 121 7.55 6.21 -11.24
C GLU A 121 8.04 6.49 -12.67
N GLY A 122 8.12 5.45 -13.51
CA GLY A 122 8.51 5.55 -14.92
C GLY A 122 7.50 6.35 -15.75
N ALA A 123 6.21 6.12 -15.56
CA ALA A 123 5.14 6.82 -16.26
C ALA A 123 5.14 8.32 -15.93
N VAL A 124 5.25 8.68 -14.65
CA VAL A 124 5.34 10.09 -14.23
C VAL A 124 6.57 10.78 -14.82
N LYS A 125 7.73 10.12 -14.84
CA LYS A 125 8.96 10.65 -15.44
C LYS A 125 8.83 10.82 -16.95
N PHE A 126 8.26 9.84 -17.65
CA PHE A 126 8.01 9.90 -19.09
C PHE A 126 7.06 11.05 -19.44
N MET A 127 5.92 11.16 -18.77
CA MET A 127 4.94 12.22 -19.01
C MET A 127 5.53 13.60 -18.75
N SER A 128 6.27 13.77 -17.65
CA SER A 128 6.96 15.04 -17.35
C SER A 128 7.98 15.42 -18.42
N GLY A 129 8.70 14.44 -18.94
CA GLY A 129 9.64 14.62 -20.05
C GLY A 129 8.95 15.03 -21.34
N ALA A 130 7.86 14.36 -21.71
CA ALA A 130 7.08 14.65 -22.91
C ALA A 130 6.47 16.08 -22.86
N ILE A 131 5.87 16.44 -21.72
CA ILE A 131 5.34 17.80 -21.51
C ILE A 131 6.45 18.86 -21.70
N ARG A 132 7.61 18.63 -21.10
CA ARG A 132 8.75 19.54 -21.22
C ARG A 132 9.22 19.67 -22.67
N GLN A 133 9.31 18.56 -23.42
CA GLN A 133 9.74 18.58 -24.84
C GLN A 133 8.76 19.37 -25.69
N GLU A 134 7.45 19.22 -25.53
CA GLU A 134 6.46 19.97 -26.29
C GLU A 134 6.52 21.47 -26.00
N PHE A 135 6.69 21.88 -24.75
CA PHE A 135 6.85 23.30 -24.42
C PHE A 135 8.17 23.90 -24.92
N GLN A 136 9.20 23.09 -25.16
CA GLN A 136 10.49 23.58 -25.71
C GLN A 136 10.56 23.56 -27.23
N ARG A 137 9.58 23.00 -27.94
CA ARG A 137 9.61 22.70 -29.36
C ARG A 137 9.78 23.94 -30.27
N ASN A 138 9.13 25.04 -29.95
CA ASN A 138 9.19 26.27 -30.72
C ASN A 138 8.95 27.52 -29.83
N LEU A 139 9.12 28.72 -30.41
CA LEU A 139 8.98 29.97 -29.66
C LEU A 139 7.56 30.18 -29.13
N PHE A 140 6.54 29.81 -29.92
CA PHE A 140 5.13 29.94 -29.51
C PHE A 140 4.82 29.04 -28.29
N ASN A 141 5.26 27.78 -28.32
CA ASN A 141 5.08 26.86 -27.19
C ASN A 141 5.84 27.32 -25.93
N LYS A 142 7.04 27.96 -26.11
CA LYS A 142 7.75 28.54 -24.97
C LYS A 142 6.98 29.69 -24.33
N MET A 143 6.38 30.57 -25.17
CA MET A 143 5.51 31.64 -24.65
C MET A 143 4.27 31.08 -23.95
N ALA A 144 3.63 30.05 -24.50
CA ALA A 144 2.51 29.34 -23.85
C ALA A 144 2.93 28.73 -22.52
N ALA A 145 4.16 28.18 -22.43
CA ALA A 145 4.70 27.65 -21.17
C ALA A 145 4.81 28.73 -20.08
N VAL A 146 5.20 29.96 -20.46
CA VAL A 146 5.26 31.08 -19.51
C VAL A 146 3.88 31.41 -18.96
N ALA A 147 2.85 31.45 -19.81
CA ALA A 147 1.48 31.67 -19.39
C ALA A 147 0.94 30.53 -18.51
N ALA A 148 1.36 29.30 -18.78
CA ALA A 148 0.96 28.09 -18.02
C ALA A 148 1.80 27.84 -16.75
N LEU A 149 2.83 28.65 -16.46
CA LEU A 149 3.75 28.44 -15.33
C LEU A 149 3.06 28.19 -13.98
N PRO A 150 1.99 28.90 -13.58
CA PRO A 150 1.31 28.62 -12.30
C PRO A 150 0.75 27.20 -12.26
N ALA A 151 0.07 26.76 -13.31
CA ALA A 151 -0.51 25.41 -13.40
C ALA A 151 0.59 24.33 -13.45
N LEU A 152 1.66 24.56 -14.21
CA LEU A 152 2.80 23.64 -14.29
C LEU A 152 3.55 23.50 -12.97
N LYS A 153 3.69 24.59 -12.21
CA LYS A 153 4.25 24.55 -10.85
C LYS A 153 3.38 23.76 -9.89
N GLY A 154 2.05 23.92 -9.96
CA GLY A 154 1.10 23.14 -9.18
C GLY A 154 1.19 21.64 -9.50
N LEU A 155 1.19 21.31 -10.79
CA LEU A 155 1.33 19.91 -11.23
C LEU A 155 2.67 19.30 -10.78
N LYS A 156 3.79 20.03 -11.00
CA LYS A 156 5.12 19.59 -10.53
C LYS A 156 5.13 19.35 -9.01
N SER A 157 4.49 20.22 -8.24
CA SER A 157 4.42 20.05 -6.78
C SER A 157 3.59 18.83 -6.36
N LYS A 158 2.51 18.50 -7.09
CA LYS A 158 1.70 17.29 -6.82
C LYS A 158 2.44 16.00 -7.19
N LEU A 159 3.20 16.02 -8.28
CA LEU A 159 3.90 14.85 -8.81
C LEU A 159 5.37 14.77 -8.37
N ASP A 160 5.83 15.61 -7.45
CA ASP A 160 7.22 15.60 -6.97
C ASP A 160 7.50 14.32 -6.18
N PRO A 161 8.31 13.38 -6.73
CA PRO A 161 8.57 12.09 -6.08
C PRO A 161 9.31 12.23 -4.75
N ARG A 162 9.95 13.38 -4.50
CA ARG A 162 10.68 13.66 -3.26
C ARG A 162 9.73 13.74 -2.07
N LYS A 163 8.52 14.28 -2.26
CA LYS A 163 7.49 14.38 -1.22
C LYS A 163 6.99 13.03 -0.71
N PHE A 164 7.17 12.00 -1.51
CA PHE A 164 6.80 10.63 -1.16
C PHE A 164 8.04 9.77 -0.89
N ASN A 165 9.19 10.41 -0.59
CA ASN A 165 10.38 9.69 -0.18
C ASN A 165 10.25 9.26 1.29
N GLY A 166 10.76 8.07 1.59
CA GLY A 166 10.62 7.45 2.91
C GLY A 166 9.62 6.29 2.85
N ALA A 167 10.10 5.11 2.48
CA ALA A 167 9.32 3.88 2.58
C ALA A 167 9.52 3.30 3.99
N ILE A 168 8.42 2.92 4.63
CA ILE A 168 8.42 2.33 5.98
C ILE A 168 8.72 0.85 5.85
N LEU A 169 9.70 0.34 6.59
CA LEU A 169 9.91 -1.10 6.74
C LEU A 169 9.04 -1.61 7.89
N LEU A 170 7.81 -1.91 7.56
CA LEU A 170 6.74 -2.21 8.50
C LEU A 170 6.80 -3.67 8.97
N GLY A 171 6.53 -3.93 10.25
CA GLY A 171 6.61 -5.26 10.86
C GLY A 171 7.87 -5.49 11.70
N LEU A 172 8.74 -4.51 11.81
CA LEU A 172 9.90 -4.52 12.70
C LEU A 172 9.54 -4.03 14.11
N ARG A 173 10.40 -4.32 15.09
CA ARG A 173 10.26 -3.85 16.49
C ARG A 173 10.74 -2.41 16.70
N GLY A 174 10.88 -1.65 15.65
CA GLY A 174 11.34 -0.26 15.67
C GLY A 174 10.99 0.42 14.36
N ILE A 175 11.01 1.74 14.37
CA ILE A 175 10.74 2.56 13.20
C ILE A 175 11.96 2.53 12.29
N VAL A 176 11.79 2.03 11.09
CA VAL A 176 12.83 1.99 10.06
C VAL A 176 12.27 2.58 8.78
N ILE A 177 12.83 3.71 8.37
CA ILE A 177 12.44 4.41 7.13
C ILE A 177 13.57 4.27 6.10
N LYS A 178 13.22 3.72 4.96
CA LYS A 178 14.15 3.55 3.83
C LYS A 178 14.02 4.75 2.89
N SER A 179 15.06 5.57 2.79
CA SER A 179 15.16 6.60 1.77
C SER A 179 15.59 6.01 0.41
N HIS A 180 15.16 6.65 -0.67
CA HIS A 180 15.60 6.27 -2.03
C HIS A 180 17.07 6.62 -2.23
N GLY A 181 17.88 5.69 -2.76
CA GLY A 181 19.33 5.86 -2.90
C GLY A 181 19.76 6.99 -3.85
N GLY A 182 18.92 7.39 -4.79
CA GLY A 182 19.17 8.48 -5.74
C GLY A 182 18.48 9.81 -5.37
N THR A 183 18.07 9.99 -4.11
CA THR A 183 17.41 11.21 -3.65
C THR A 183 18.42 12.32 -3.36
N ASP A 184 17.97 13.57 -3.47
CA ASP A 184 18.71 14.76 -3.02
C ASP A 184 18.46 15.04 -1.52
N ASP A 185 19.07 16.10 -1.00
CA ASP A 185 18.93 16.56 0.39
C ASP A 185 17.47 16.88 0.75
N ILE A 186 16.72 17.48 -0.16
CA ILE A 186 15.30 17.79 0.02
C ILE A 186 14.47 16.50 0.14
N GLY A 187 14.70 15.54 -0.76
CA GLY A 187 14.02 14.27 -0.66
C GLY A 187 14.41 13.48 0.59
N PHE A 188 15.66 13.56 1.04
CA PHE A 188 16.07 12.95 2.30
C PHE A 188 15.39 13.59 3.51
N SER A 189 15.17 14.92 3.50
CA SER A 189 14.45 15.60 4.58
C SER A 189 13.02 15.08 4.72
N TYR A 190 12.32 14.76 3.62
CA TYR A 190 10.99 14.14 3.70
C TYR A 190 11.02 12.75 4.34
N ALA A 191 12.06 11.95 4.09
CA ALA A 191 12.21 10.66 4.77
C ALA A 191 12.45 10.83 6.28
N LEU A 192 13.15 11.88 6.71
CA LEU A 192 13.32 12.22 8.13
C LEU A 192 12.02 12.73 8.75
N GLU A 193 11.24 13.53 8.01
CA GLU A 193 9.92 13.98 8.44
C GLU A 193 8.98 12.78 8.65
N GLU A 194 8.99 11.80 7.75
CA GLU A 194 8.20 10.58 7.90
C GLU A 194 8.61 9.81 9.17
N ALA A 195 9.91 9.63 9.40
CA ALA A 195 10.41 8.98 10.61
C ALA A 195 9.99 9.74 11.89
N TYR A 196 10.00 11.07 11.86
CA TYR A 196 9.55 11.91 12.97
C TYR A 196 8.04 11.78 13.20
N HIS A 197 7.23 11.78 12.16
CA HIS A 197 5.78 11.59 12.25
C HIS A 197 5.41 10.23 12.84
N GLU A 198 6.06 9.18 12.39
CA GLU A 198 5.92 7.84 12.93
C GLU A 198 6.26 7.79 14.43
N ALA A 199 7.41 8.34 14.81
CA ALA A 199 7.84 8.38 16.21
C ALA A 199 6.88 9.19 17.10
N LYS A 200 6.40 10.32 16.60
CA LYS A 200 5.52 11.22 17.34
C LYS A 200 4.10 10.65 17.52
N SER A 201 3.60 9.90 16.53
CA SER A 201 2.26 9.31 16.57
C SER A 201 2.13 8.15 17.56
N ALA A 202 3.25 7.67 18.13
CA ALA A 202 3.32 6.43 18.89
C ALA A 202 2.71 5.23 18.10
N SER A 203 2.85 5.27 16.76
CA SER A 203 2.28 4.28 15.83
C SER A 203 2.73 2.87 16.19
N LEU A 204 4.00 2.68 16.56
CA LEU A 204 4.57 1.38 16.87
C LEU A 204 3.80 0.64 17.97
N SER A 205 3.52 1.29 19.11
CA SER A 205 2.80 0.64 20.22
C SER A 205 1.34 0.33 19.86
N LYS A 206 0.69 1.21 19.08
CA LYS A 206 -0.68 0.98 18.60
C LYS A 206 -0.71 -0.17 17.60
N ILE A 207 0.25 -0.22 16.68
CA ILE A 207 0.40 -1.31 15.72
C ILE A 207 0.64 -2.64 16.44
N GLU A 208 1.53 -2.69 17.44
CA GLU A 208 1.79 -3.92 18.21
C GLU A 208 0.54 -4.45 18.90
N GLN A 209 -0.25 -3.56 19.53
CA GLN A 209 -1.49 -3.95 20.18
C GLN A 209 -2.53 -4.42 19.16
N GLY A 210 -2.81 -3.63 18.12
CA GLY A 210 -3.81 -3.96 17.11
C GLY A 210 -3.45 -5.24 16.33
N VAL A 211 -2.18 -5.43 16.01
CA VAL A 211 -1.69 -6.67 15.39
C VAL A 211 -2.00 -7.88 16.28
N ALA A 212 -1.73 -7.82 17.58
CA ALA A 212 -2.00 -8.94 18.50
C ALA A 212 -3.51 -9.25 18.55
N GLU A 213 -4.36 -8.24 18.58
CA GLU A 213 -5.83 -8.40 18.59
C GLU A 213 -6.35 -9.01 17.27
N GLN A 214 -5.85 -8.55 16.12
CA GLN A 214 -6.25 -9.06 14.81
C GLN A 214 -5.80 -10.50 14.59
N PHE A 215 -4.58 -10.87 15.04
CA PHE A 215 -4.12 -12.26 14.96
C PHE A 215 -4.94 -13.19 15.83
N ALA A 216 -5.25 -12.80 17.06
CA ALA A 216 -6.11 -13.60 17.94
C ALA A 216 -7.50 -13.83 17.30
N ALA A 217 -8.06 -12.80 16.66
CA ALA A 217 -9.32 -12.90 15.94
C ALA A 217 -9.25 -13.84 14.72
N LEU A 218 -8.15 -13.77 13.96
CA LEU A 218 -7.94 -14.63 12.78
C LEU A 218 -7.79 -16.09 13.16
N GLU A 219 -7.04 -16.39 14.22
CA GLU A 219 -6.87 -17.76 14.70
C GLU A 219 -8.20 -18.35 15.24
N ALA A 220 -9.02 -17.54 15.91
CA ALA A 220 -10.36 -17.96 16.33
C ALA A 220 -11.25 -18.35 15.14
N ILE A 221 -11.25 -17.52 14.08
CA ILE A 221 -12.03 -17.78 12.85
C ILE A 221 -11.55 -19.08 12.18
N LYS A 222 -10.24 -19.29 12.06
CA LYS A 222 -9.68 -20.52 11.48
C LYS A 222 -10.08 -21.76 12.28
N ALA A 223 -10.05 -21.68 13.61
CA ALA A 223 -10.45 -22.77 14.48
C ALA A 223 -11.93 -23.10 14.31
N GLU A 224 -12.81 -22.11 14.21
CA GLU A 224 -14.24 -22.31 13.96
C GLU A 224 -14.49 -22.95 12.59
N GLN A 225 -13.81 -22.50 11.55
CA GLN A 225 -13.93 -23.08 10.20
C GLN A 225 -13.47 -24.54 10.17
N ALA A 226 -12.34 -24.85 10.78
CA ALA A 226 -11.84 -26.22 10.87
C ALA A 226 -12.79 -27.14 11.63
N ALA A 227 -13.43 -26.65 12.70
CA ALA A 227 -14.43 -27.43 13.46
C ALA A 227 -15.69 -27.70 12.62
N GLN A 228 -16.16 -26.71 11.86
CA GLN A 228 -17.33 -26.87 10.97
C GLN A 228 -17.04 -27.85 9.83
N GLU A 229 -15.86 -27.78 9.21
CA GLU A 229 -15.44 -28.74 8.16
C GLU A 229 -15.34 -30.16 8.69
N ALA A 230 -14.82 -30.35 9.91
CA ALA A 230 -14.75 -31.64 10.55
C ALA A 230 -16.13 -32.21 10.82
N GLN A 231 -17.09 -31.43 11.30
CA GLN A 231 -18.48 -31.86 11.51
C GLN A 231 -19.18 -32.26 10.21
N GLN A 232 -19.03 -31.45 9.15
CA GLN A 232 -19.61 -31.80 7.85
C GLN A 232 -19.01 -33.06 7.24
N ALA A 233 -17.71 -33.30 7.44
CA ALA A 233 -17.05 -34.51 6.98
C ALA A 233 -17.53 -35.78 7.74
N GLU A 234 -17.93 -35.63 8.98
CA GLU A 234 -18.54 -36.73 9.75
C GLU A 234 -19.98 -37.01 9.31
N GLU A 235 -20.79 -35.96 9.09
CA GLU A 235 -22.18 -36.10 8.59
C GLU A 235 -22.27 -36.71 7.19
N THR A 236 -21.26 -36.50 6.35
CA THR A 236 -21.23 -37.04 4.97
C THR A 236 -20.82 -38.53 4.93
N LYS A 237 -20.30 -39.08 6.03
CA LYS A 237 -19.88 -40.49 6.13
C LYS A 237 -20.99 -41.44 6.67
N VAL A 238 -22.15 -40.92 7.07
CA VAL A 238 -23.33 -41.63 7.53
C VAL A 238 -24.32 -41.75 6.37
#